data_dfd7cb88a9262c0be53de5561c908b1c
#
_entry.id   dfd7cb88a9262c0be53de5561c908b1c
#
_cell.length_a   1.000
_cell.length_b   1.000
_cell.length_c   1.000
_cell.angle_alpha   90.00
_cell.angle_beta   90.00
_cell.angle_gamma   90.00
#
_symmetry.space_group_name_H-M   'P 1'
#
loop_
_entity.id
_entity.type
_entity.pdbx_description
1 polymer ?
#
loop_
_entity_poly.entity_id
_entity_poly.type
_entity_poly.pdbx_seq_one_letter_code
_entity_poly.pdbx_strand_id
1 'polypeptide(L)'
;MAPHNWQDLAKIIDHTNLRPEATASQIVHLCEQARESGFGAVMVNSCQVALASRKLQGSDVKVGAVVGFPLGAMLTTVKVFEASEALKLGAREIDMVLNIGALKAQDRGLALADIQAVAEVVHAQKSLLKVILETGLLTDDEKRTACEISEKAGADFVKTSTGFLGGVATPEDVALMRRAVTIGVKASGGIRTASDARKMIEAGANRLGTSSGVDIIREWRAETEGKSKAR
;
A
#
# COMPACT_ATOMS: atom_id res chain seq x y z
N MET A 1 5.59 -0.51 -16.32
CA MET A 1 5.32 0.47 -17.40
C MET A 1 4.53 1.63 -16.84
N ALA A 2 4.81 2.86 -17.28
CA ALA A 2 4.03 4.01 -16.88
C ALA A 2 2.60 3.90 -17.44
N PRO A 3 1.57 4.37 -16.71
CA PRO A 3 0.19 4.41 -17.19
C PRO A 3 0.07 5.21 -18.48
N HIS A 4 -0.57 4.64 -19.50
CA HIS A 4 -0.79 5.32 -20.79
C HIS A 4 -2.05 6.20 -20.76
N ASN A 5 -3.01 5.86 -19.92
CA ASN A 5 -4.28 6.55 -19.77
C ASN A 5 -4.72 6.54 -18.29
N TRP A 6 -5.84 7.19 -18.00
CA TRP A 6 -6.36 7.27 -16.64
C TRP A 6 -6.86 5.93 -16.10
N GLN A 7 -7.33 5.01 -16.97
CA GLN A 7 -7.78 3.68 -16.58
C GLN A 7 -6.60 2.82 -16.10
N ASP A 8 -5.44 2.93 -16.75
CA ASP A 8 -4.22 2.25 -16.31
C ASP A 8 -3.74 2.82 -14.96
N LEU A 9 -3.85 4.15 -14.79
CA LEU A 9 -3.53 4.79 -13.51
C LEU A 9 -4.48 4.31 -12.41
N ALA A 10 -5.78 4.23 -12.67
CA ALA A 10 -6.77 3.76 -11.69
C ALA A 10 -6.42 2.37 -11.15
N LYS A 11 -5.99 1.45 -12.02
CA LYS A 11 -5.63 0.07 -11.64
C LYS A 11 -4.43 -0.04 -10.70
N ILE A 12 -3.59 0.99 -10.61
CA ILE A 12 -2.46 1.02 -9.69
C ILE A 12 -2.72 1.88 -8.44
N ILE A 13 -3.94 2.38 -8.26
CA ILE A 13 -4.35 3.11 -7.06
C ILE A 13 -5.00 2.17 -6.04
N ASP A 14 -4.49 2.22 -4.80
CA ASP A 14 -5.14 1.70 -3.60
C ASP A 14 -5.86 2.86 -2.93
N HIS A 15 -7.18 2.94 -3.12
CA HIS A 15 -8.01 3.99 -2.53
C HIS A 15 -8.18 3.71 -1.03
N THR A 16 -7.75 4.65 -0.18
CA THR A 16 -7.40 4.36 1.22
C THR A 16 -8.21 5.18 2.21
N ASN A 17 -8.80 4.51 3.21
CA ASN A 17 -9.29 5.14 4.43
C ASN A 17 -8.91 4.30 5.65
N LEU A 18 -7.90 4.77 6.40
CA LEU A 18 -7.34 4.10 7.59
C LEU A 18 -7.58 4.93 8.86
N ARG A 19 -8.40 5.97 8.80
CA ARG A 19 -8.72 6.78 9.96
C ARG A 19 -9.35 5.93 11.06
N PRO A 20 -8.93 6.06 12.32
CA PRO A 20 -9.50 5.27 13.42
C PRO A 20 -10.98 5.57 13.65
N GLU A 21 -11.43 6.78 13.32
CA GLU A 21 -12.82 7.23 13.41
C GLU A 21 -13.65 6.93 12.16
N ALA A 22 -13.12 6.20 11.17
CA ALA A 22 -13.84 5.92 9.93
C ALA A 22 -15.13 5.16 10.18
N THR A 23 -16.26 5.75 9.81
CA THR A 23 -17.59 5.17 9.96
C THR A 23 -17.91 4.17 8.85
N ALA A 24 -18.89 3.29 9.09
CA ALA A 24 -19.37 2.34 8.08
C ALA A 24 -19.83 3.05 6.79
N SER A 25 -20.49 4.21 6.88
CA SER A 25 -20.92 4.99 5.71
C SER A 25 -19.75 5.50 4.90
N GLN A 26 -18.66 5.94 5.54
CA GLN A 26 -17.45 6.37 4.85
C GLN A 26 -16.74 5.21 4.13
N ILE A 27 -16.77 3.99 4.71
CA ILE A 27 -16.21 2.80 4.05
C ILE A 27 -17.09 2.38 2.86
N VAL A 28 -18.41 2.47 2.96
CA VAL A 28 -19.32 2.23 1.83
C VAL A 28 -19.00 3.20 0.70
N HIS A 29 -18.90 4.49 1.00
CA HIS A 29 -18.56 5.52 0.01
C HIS A 29 -17.20 5.29 -0.65
N LEU A 30 -16.17 4.89 0.14
CA LEU A 30 -14.85 4.49 -0.38
C LEU A 30 -14.97 3.37 -1.43
N CYS A 31 -15.78 2.35 -1.14
CA CYS A 31 -16.01 1.22 -2.04
C CYS A 31 -16.75 1.63 -3.32
N GLU A 32 -17.74 2.51 -3.21
CA GLU A 32 -18.48 3.07 -4.35
C GLU A 32 -17.53 3.84 -5.27
N GLN A 33 -16.75 4.76 -4.73
CA GLN A 33 -15.73 5.49 -5.49
C GLN A 33 -14.73 4.56 -6.18
N ALA A 34 -14.30 3.50 -5.48
CA ALA A 34 -13.35 2.56 -6.04
C ALA A 34 -13.93 1.75 -7.21
N ARG A 35 -15.20 1.34 -7.13
CA ARG A 35 -15.91 0.65 -8.23
C ARG A 35 -16.10 1.56 -9.43
N GLU A 36 -16.59 2.78 -9.22
CA GLU A 36 -16.85 3.75 -10.28
C GLU A 36 -15.59 4.16 -11.02
N SER A 37 -14.47 4.31 -10.28
CA SER A 37 -13.19 4.70 -10.85
C SER A 37 -12.37 3.53 -11.39
N GLY A 38 -12.73 2.28 -11.08
CA GLY A 38 -11.97 1.09 -11.46
C GLY A 38 -10.61 0.99 -10.75
N PHE A 39 -10.53 1.38 -9.48
CA PHE A 39 -9.29 1.32 -8.71
C PHE A 39 -8.81 -0.13 -8.51
N GLY A 40 -7.49 -0.30 -8.33
CA GLY A 40 -6.90 -1.62 -8.10
C GLY A 40 -7.35 -2.26 -6.79
N ALA A 41 -7.40 -1.45 -5.73
CA ALA A 41 -7.84 -1.90 -4.40
C ALA A 41 -8.45 -0.76 -3.57
N VAL A 42 -9.17 -1.15 -2.50
CA VAL A 42 -9.39 -0.29 -1.32
C VAL A 42 -8.50 -0.77 -0.19
N MET A 43 -8.01 0.17 0.64
CA MET A 43 -7.24 -0.16 1.85
C MET A 43 -7.99 0.32 3.08
N VAL A 44 -8.26 -0.61 4.00
CA VAL A 44 -9.03 -0.37 5.23
C VAL A 44 -8.36 -0.99 6.45
N ASN A 45 -8.79 -0.59 7.65
CA ASN A 45 -8.44 -1.28 8.89
C ASN A 45 -9.11 -2.67 8.93
N SER A 46 -8.50 -3.63 9.64
CA SER A 46 -8.95 -5.03 9.71
C SER A 46 -10.43 -5.18 10.12
N CYS A 47 -10.93 -4.32 11.01
CA CYS A 47 -12.34 -4.31 11.45
C CYS A 47 -13.35 -3.92 10.35
N GLN A 48 -12.92 -3.30 9.25
CA GLN A 48 -13.77 -2.87 8.14
C GLN A 48 -13.73 -3.84 6.94
N VAL A 49 -12.89 -4.85 6.96
CA VAL A 49 -12.69 -5.77 5.83
C VAL A 49 -13.97 -6.47 5.42
N ALA A 50 -14.73 -7.02 6.38
CA ALA A 50 -15.99 -7.72 6.09
C ALA A 50 -17.02 -6.82 5.39
N LEU A 51 -17.09 -5.55 5.78
CA LEU A 51 -17.97 -4.56 5.15
C LEU A 51 -17.51 -4.25 3.72
N ALA A 52 -16.21 -3.93 3.55
CA ALA A 52 -15.64 -3.62 2.24
C ALA A 52 -15.77 -4.81 1.27
N SER A 53 -15.51 -6.03 1.75
CA SER A 53 -15.65 -7.26 0.96
C SER A 53 -17.08 -7.46 0.44
N ARG A 54 -18.09 -7.29 1.29
CA ARG A 54 -19.49 -7.35 0.85
C ARG A 54 -19.84 -6.28 -0.18
N LYS A 55 -19.35 -5.04 0.00
CA LYS A 55 -19.66 -3.91 -0.89
C LYS A 55 -18.97 -4.02 -2.25
N LEU A 56 -17.82 -4.71 -2.32
CA LEU A 56 -17.06 -4.90 -3.55
C LEU A 56 -17.33 -6.25 -4.23
N GLN A 57 -18.25 -7.05 -3.71
CA GLN A 57 -18.63 -8.32 -4.32
C GLN A 57 -19.07 -8.12 -5.79
N GLY A 58 -18.53 -8.93 -6.68
CA GLY A 58 -18.81 -8.86 -8.14
C GLY A 58 -18.05 -7.72 -8.85
N SER A 59 -17.08 -7.07 -8.21
CA SER A 59 -16.17 -6.12 -8.84
C SER A 59 -14.74 -6.66 -8.89
N ASP A 60 -13.89 -6.07 -9.75
CA ASP A 60 -12.46 -6.41 -9.83
C ASP A 60 -11.62 -5.75 -8.74
N VAL A 61 -12.18 -4.78 -8.01
CA VAL A 61 -11.49 -4.04 -6.94
C VAL A 61 -11.16 -4.97 -5.79
N LYS A 62 -9.88 -5.03 -5.40
CA LYS A 62 -9.43 -5.87 -4.29
C LYS A 62 -9.66 -5.18 -2.95
N VAL A 63 -9.91 -5.96 -1.90
CA VAL A 63 -9.91 -5.47 -0.53
C VAL A 63 -8.54 -5.74 0.06
N GLY A 64 -7.89 -4.68 0.52
CA GLY A 64 -6.65 -4.75 1.27
C GLY A 64 -6.87 -4.34 2.72
N ALA A 65 -6.12 -4.96 3.61
CA ALA A 65 -6.11 -4.65 5.04
C ALA A 65 -4.71 -4.29 5.51
N VAL A 66 -4.62 -3.40 6.51
CA VAL A 66 -3.35 -3.15 7.21
C VAL A 66 -3.21 -4.11 8.38
N VAL A 67 -1.94 -4.45 8.71
CA VAL A 67 -1.57 -5.36 9.80
C VAL A 67 -0.41 -4.76 10.59
N GLY A 68 -0.52 -4.85 11.90
CA GLY A 68 0.48 -4.24 12.78
C GLY A 68 0.51 -2.73 12.67
N PHE A 69 -0.56 -2.11 12.26
CA PHE A 69 -0.62 -0.72 11.85
C PHE A 69 -1.02 0.21 13.00
N PRO A 70 -0.43 1.44 13.12
CA PRO A 70 0.63 1.96 12.22
C PRO A 70 2.05 1.70 12.74
N LEU A 71 2.25 1.10 13.91
CA LEU A 71 3.51 1.12 14.66
C LEU A 71 4.47 -0.03 14.31
N GLY A 72 3.98 -1.17 13.82
CA GLY A 72 4.79 -2.37 13.57
C GLY A 72 5.35 -3.06 14.83
N ALA A 73 5.07 -2.53 16.02
CA ALA A 73 5.72 -2.88 17.29
C ALA A 73 4.98 -3.96 18.10
N MET A 74 4.10 -4.74 17.46
CA MET A 74 3.42 -5.87 18.10
C MET A 74 4.18 -7.19 17.87
N LEU A 75 3.82 -8.21 18.67
CA LEU A 75 4.35 -9.56 18.51
C LEU A 75 4.05 -10.11 17.11
N THR A 76 4.97 -10.86 16.54
CA THR A 76 4.80 -11.54 15.25
C THR A 76 3.52 -12.39 15.23
N THR A 77 3.22 -13.15 16.29
CA THR A 77 2.01 -13.95 16.39
C THR A 77 0.72 -13.12 16.32
N VAL A 78 0.73 -11.89 16.81
CA VAL A 78 -0.41 -10.96 16.72
C VAL A 78 -0.59 -10.50 15.26
N LYS A 79 0.50 -10.15 14.55
CA LYS A 79 0.45 -9.78 13.13
C LYS A 79 -0.06 -10.96 12.27
N VAL A 80 0.42 -12.16 12.51
CA VAL A 80 -0.03 -13.38 11.83
C VAL A 80 -1.52 -13.62 12.07
N PHE A 81 -1.99 -13.47 13.31
CA PHE A 81 -3.40 -13.62 13.65
C PHE A 81 -4.26 -12.57 12.95
N GLU A 82 -3.86 -11.29 13.00
CA GLU A 82 -4.58 -10.19 12.33
C GLU A 82 -4.65 -10.39 10.82
N ALA A 83 -3.55 -10.79 10.18
CA ALA A 83 -3.52 -11.10 8.75
C ALA A 83 -4.48 -12.27 8.41
N SER A 84 -4.42 -13.34 9.19
CA SER A 84 -5.28 -14.52 9.00
C SER A 84 -6.76 -14.17 9.09
N GLU A 85 -7.15 -13.39 10.10
CA GLU A 85 -8.55 -12.95 10.26
C GLU A 85 -8.99 -12.00 9.12
N ALA A 86 -8.15 -11.05 8.73
CA ALA A 86 -8.45 -10.18 7.61
C ALA A 86 -8.67 -10.97 6.30
N LEU A 87 -7.83 -11.97 6.03
CA LEU A 87 -7.95 -12.84 4.85
C LEU A 87 -9.25 -13.68 4.89
N LYS A 88 -9.62 -14.25 6.03
CA LYS A 88 -10.90 -14.96 6.22
C LYS A 88 -12.11 -14.07 5.97
N LEU A 89 -12.02 -12.78 6.34
CA LEU A 89 -13.07 -11.78 6.11
C LEU A 89 -13.12 -11.25 4.68
N GLY A 90 -12.20 -11.66 3.80
CA GLY A 90 -12.23 -11.39 2.37
C GLY A 90 -11.15 -10.44 1.88
N ALA A 91 -10.16 -10.07 2.69
CA ALA A 91 -8.97 -9.37 2.19
C ALA A 91 -8.22 -10.24 1.16
N ARG A 92 -7.60 -9.58 0.19
CA ARG A 92 -6.76 -10.20 -0.84
C ARG A 92 -5.39 -9.56 -0.92
N GLU A 93 -5.18 -8.48 -0.20
CA GLU A 93 -3.91 -7.78 -0.08
C GLU A 93 -3.70 -7.39 1.38
N ILE A 94 -2.49 -7.59 1.90
CA ILE A 94 -2.10 -7.24 3.26
C ILE A 94 -0.94 -6.25 3.21
N ASP A 95 -1.09 -5.10 3.86
CA ASP A 95 -0.03 -4.12 4.07
C ASP A 95 0.43 -4.19 5.52
N MET A 96 1.48 -4.96 5.85
CA MET A 96 2.02 -5.05 7.20
C MET A 96 3.05 -3.98 7.47
N VAL A 97 3.14 -3.49 8.71
CA VAL A 97 4.22 -2.59 9.13
C VAL A 97 5.41 -3.41 9.63
N LEU A 98 6.61 -3.07 9.12
CA LEU A 98 7.89 -3.61 9.57
C LEU A 98 8.08 -3.47 11.09
N ASN A 99 8.74 -4.42 11.72
CA ASN A 99 9.27 -4.21 13.08
C ASN A 99 10.47 -3.25 13.02
N ILE A 100 10.18 -1.95 13.07
CA ILE A 100 11.17 -0.88 12.94
C ILE A 100 12.21 -0.95 14.06
N GLY A 101 11.77 -1.31 15.28
CA GLY A 101 12.67 -1.47 16.43
C GLY A 101 13.71 -2.55 16.21
N ALA A 102 13.33 -3.70 15.67
CA ALA A 102 14.25 -4.78 15.33
C ALA A 102 15.26 -4.33 14.26
N LEU A 103 14.78 -3.63 13.21
CA LEU A 103 15.65 -3.08 12.17
C LEU A 103 16.69 -2.09 12.76
N LYS A 104 16.25 -1.15 13.61
CA LYS A 104 17.11 -0.16 14.28
C LYS A 104 18.15 -0.82 15.18
N ALA A 105 17.77 -1.90 15.85
CA ALA A 105 18.68 -2.70 16.68
C ALA A 105 19.61 -3.61 15.86
N GLN A 106 19.54 -3.55 14.52
CA GLN A 106 20.26 -4.43 13.60
C GLN A 106 19.94 -5.92 13.79
N ASP A 107 18.83 -6.25 14.44
CA ASP A 107 18.30 -7.61 14.53
C ASP A 107 17.59 -8.00 13.23
N ARG A 108 18.42 -8.26 12.20
CA ARG A 108 17.93 -8.69 10.88
C ARG A 108 17.19 -10.02 10.95
N GLY A 109 17.56 -10.88 11.90
CA GLY A 109 16.92 -12.17 12.09
C GLY A 109 15.47 -12.03 12.52
N LEU A 110 15.22 -11.21 13.54
CA LEU A 110 13.86 -10.91 14.01
C LEU A 110 13.03 -10.21 12.94
N ALA A 111 13.59 -9.19 12.25
CA ALA A 111 12.89 -8.47 11.20
C ALA A 111 12.50 -9.40 10.03
N LEU A 112 13.39 -10.29 9.62
CA LEU A 112 13.12 -11.30 8.58
C LEU A 112 12.02 -12.27 9.00
N ALA A 113 12.13 -12.87 10.20
CA ALA A 113 11.19 -13.85 10.71
C ALA A 113 9.77 -13.27 10.88
N ASP A 114 9.67 -12.00 11.32
CA ASP A 114 8.40 -11.28 11.48
C ASP A 114 7.65 -11.16 10.14
N ILE A 115 8.35 -10.76 9.07
CA ILE A 115 7.75 -10.64 7.74
C ILE A 115 7.44 -12.01 7.16
N GLN A 116 8.36 -12.97 7.27
CA GLN A 116 8.22 -14.32 6.71
C GLN A 116 6.99 -15.03 7.28
N ALA A 117 6.76 -14.95 8.59
CA ALA A 117 5.61 -15.56 9.23
C ALA A 117 4.27 -15.00 8.71
N VAL A 118 4.22 -13.70 8.39
CA VAL A 118 3.02 -13.10 7.78
C VAL A 118 2.92 -13.48 6.29
N ALA A 119 4.05 -13.52 5.56
CA ALA A 119 4.07 -13.91 4.15
C ALA A 119 3.51 -15.32 3.95
N GLU A 120 3.87 -16.27 4.81
CA GLU A 120 3.40 -17.66 4.77
C GLU A 120 1.87 -17.75 4.80
N VAL A 121 1.21 -17.06 5.73
CA VAL A 121 -0.26 -17.12 5.84
C VAL A 121 -0.96 -16.35 4.72
N VAL A 122 -0.35 -15.27 4.22
CA VAL A 122 -0.88 -14.47 3.11
C VAL A 122 -0.82 -15.28 1.81
N HIS A 123 0.32 -15.89 1.51
CA HIS A 123 0.51 -16.67 0.29
C HIS A 123 -0.26 -18.00 0.30
N ALA A 124 -0.49 -18.61 1.46
CA ALA A 124 -1.37 -19.76 1.58
C ALA A 124 -2.79 -19.48 1.09
N GLN A 125 -3.24 -18.23 1.12
CA GLN A 125 -4.53 -17.75 0.59
C GLN A 125 -4.41 -17.12 -0.82
N LYS A 126 -3.28 -17.28 -1.51
CA LYS A 126 -2.99 -16.68 -2.83
C LYS A 126 -3.23 -15.18 -2.85
N SER A 127 -2.89 -14.51 -1.76
CA SER A 127 -3.02 -13.07 -1.54
C SER A 127 -1.65 -12.40 -1.60
N LEU A 128 -1.61 -11.05 -1.69
CA LEU A 128 -0.37 -10.27 -1.80
C LEU A 128 0.03 -9.69 -0.44
N LEU A 129 1.33 -9.71 -0.14
CA LEU A 129 1.93 -9.04 1.00
C LEU A 129 2.73 -7.82 0.57
N LYS A 130 2.46 -6.66 1.21
CA LYS A 130 3.27 -5.45 1.09
C LYS A 130 3.84 -5.10 2.46
N VAL A 131 5.12 -4.75 2.52
CA VAL A 131 5.80 -4.37 3.77
C VAL A 131 6.00 -2.87 3.81
N ILE A 132 5.37 -2.20 4.79
CA ILE A 132 5.52 -0.77 5.04
C ILE A 132 6.82 -0.57 5.82
N LEU A 133 7.78 0.13 5.21
CA LEU A 133 9.10 0.39 5.79
C LEU A 133 9.09 1.56 6.77
N GLU A 134 8.18 2.53 6.60
CA GLU A 134 8.12 3.83 7.27
C GLU A 134 9.41 4.64 7.05
N THR A 135 9.65 4.96 5.78
CA THR A 135 10.92 5.54 5.30
C THR A 135 11.34 6.81 6.02
N GLY A 136 10.38 7.60 6.54
CA GLY A 136 10.66 8.81 7.31
C GLY A 136 11.39 8.58 8.64
N LEU A 137 11.40 7.33 9.16
CA LEU A 137 12.11 6.96 10.37
C LEU A 137 13.47 6.30 10.10
N LEU A 138 13.84 6.07 8.83
CA LEU A 138 14.98 5.27 8.42
C LEU A 138 16.05 6.10 7.71
N THR A 139 17.31 5.79 7.97
CA THR A 139 18.42 6.23 7.12
C THR A 139 18.39 5.49 5.78
N ASP A 140 19.12 5.97 4.79
CA ASP A 140 19.17 5.33 3.47
C ASP A 140 19.72 3.90 3.52
N ASP A 141 20.68 3.61 4.39
CA ASP A 141 21.21 2.25 4.58
C ASP A 141 20.20 1.35 5.27
N GLU A 142 19.44 1.86 6.23
CA GLU A 142 18.33 1.13 6.84
C GLU A 142 17.20 0.86 5.84
N LYS A 143 16.88 1.81 4.95
CA LYS A 143 15.90 1.60 3.87
C LYS A 143 16.34 0.48 2.92
N ARG A 144 17.62 0.46 2.50
CA ARG A 144 18.18 -0.63 1.68
C ARG A 144 18.08 -1.97 2.39
N THR A 145 18.52 -2.02 3.65
CA THR A 145 18.44 -3.24 4.47
C THR A 145 16.99 -3.73 4.64
N ALA A 146 16.05 -2.83 4.91
CA ALA A 146 14.63 -3.17 5.03
C ALA A 146 14.04 -3.72 3.71
N CYS A 147 14.44 -3.14 2.57
CA CYS A 147 14.09 -3.63 1.24
C CYS A 147 14.59 -5.06 1.01
N GLU A 148 15.88 -5.32 1.25
CA GLU A 148 16.51 -6.63 1.10
C GLU A 148 15.86 -7.69 1.99
N ILE A 149 15.62 -7.35 3.27
CA ILE A 149 14.95 -8.24 4.22
C ILE A 149 13.53 -8.55 3.75
N SER A 150 12.77 -7.55 3.31
CA SER A 150 11.38 -7.72 2.86
C SER A 150 11.29 -8.64 1.65
N GLU A 151 12.14 -8.44 0.64
CA GLU A 151 12.18 -9.29 -0.55
C GLU A 151 12.62 -10.72 -0.19
N LYS A 152 13.66 -10.87 0.62
CA LYS A 152 14.13 -12.18 1.09
C LYS A 152 13.07 -12.94 1.90
N ALA A 153 12.24 -12.22 2.67
CA ALA A 153 11.15 -12.80 3.46
C ALA A 153 9.92 -13.18 2.63
N GLY A 154 9.93 -12.89 1.32
CA GLY A 154 8.85 -13.25 0.41
C GLY A 154 7.76 -12.17 0.28
N ALA A 155 8.04 -10.91 0.60
CA ALA A 155 7.08 -9.84 0.28
C ALA A 155 6.90 -9.68 -1.23
N ASP A 156 5.69 -9.30 -1.68
CA ASP A 156 5.40 -8.98 -3.09
C ASP A 156 5.70 -7.51 -3.40
N PHE A 157 5.62 -6.65 -2.38
CA PHE A 157 5.92 -5.23 -2.46
C PHE A 157 6.63 -4.72 -1.21
N VAL A 158 7.46 -3.70 -1.37
CA VAL A 158 7.84 -2.77 -0.31
C VAL A 158 7.03 -1.48 -0.46
N LYS A 159 6.64 -0.87 0.67
CA LYS A 159 5.81 0.33 0.71
C LYS A 159 6.51 1.41 1.55
N THR A 160 6.43 2.66 1.11
CA THR A 160 7.13 3.77 1.79
C THR A 160 6.65 4.00 3.21
N SER A 161 5.40 4.43 3.40
CA SER A 161 4.96 5.02 4.67
C SER A 161 3.54 4.63 5.04
N THR A 162 3.23 4.71 6.35
CA THR A 162 1.87 4.58 6.89
C THR A 162 1.01 5.81 6.62
N GLY A 163 1.64 7.00 6.58
CA GLY A 163 0.98 8.30 6.56
C GLY A 163 0.50 8.77 7.95
N PHE A 164 0.83 8.04 9.04
CA PHE A 164 0.41 8.36 10.42
C PHE A 164 1.56 8.85 11.29
N LEU A 165 2.80 8.48 10.99
CA LEU A 165 3.97 8.82 11.79
C LEU A 165 4.74 10.04 11.22
N GLY A 166 4.06 10.90 10.46
CA GLY A 166 4.65 12.10 9.86
C GLY A 166 5.47 11.86 8.59
N GLY A 167 5.73 10.61 8.22
CA GLY A 167 6.41 10.26 6.98
C GLY A 167 5.52 10.43 5.75
N VAL A 168 6.07 11.07 4.70
CA VAL A 168 5.45 11.17 3.38
C VAL A 168 6.32 10.43 2.36
N ALA A 169 5.71 9.93 1.30
CA ALA A 169 6.47 9.36 0.19
C ALA A 169 7.24 10.48 -0.53
N THR A 170 8.51 10.22 -0.82
CA THR A 170 9.34 11.09 -1.66
C THR A 170 9.79 10.35 -2.91
N PRO A 171 9.99 11.03 -4.05
CA PRO A 171 10.55 10.40 -5.25
C PRO A 171 11.92 9.77 -4.98
N GLU A 172 12.73 10.38 -4.12
CA GLU A 172 14.07 9.91 -3.73
C GLU A 172 13.99 8.56 -3.02
N ASP A 173 13.07 8.42 -2.04
CA ASP A 173 12.83 7.16 -1.33
C ASP A 173 12.33 6.07 -2.28
N VAL A 174 11.37 6.40 -3.14
CA VAL A 174 10.84 5.46 -4.14
C VAL A 174 11.95 4.98 -5.08
N ALA A 175 12.79 5.91 -5.58
CA ALA A 175 13.92 5.58 -6.45
C ALA A 175 14.99 4.73 -5.73
N LEU A 176 15.24 5.02 -4.44
CA LEU A 176 16.14 4.20 -3.62
C LEU A 176 15.60 2.78 -3.47
N MET A 177 14.33 2.64 -3.07
CA MET A 177 13.66 1.36 -2.90
C MET A 177 13.62 0.58 -4.21
N ARG A 178 13.30 1.24 -5.34
CA ARG A 178 13.26 0.61 -6.67
C ARG A 178 14.62 0.01 -7.08
N ARG A 179 15.72 0.67 -6.72
CA ARG A 179 17.07 0.13 -6.97
C ARG A 179 17.46 -1.02 -6.05
N ALA A 180 16.83 -1.10 -4.87
CA ALA A 180 17.17 -2.09 -3.86
C ALA A 180 16.43 -3.43 -4.02
N VAL A 181 15.29 -3.46 -4.75
CA VAL A 181 14.47 -4.69 -4.88
C VAL A 181 14.06 -4.95 -6.34
N THR A 182 13.70 -6.20 -6.64
CA THR A 182 13.06 -6.59 -7.90
C THR A 182 11.54 -6.66 -7.80
N ILE A 183 11.00 -6.86 -6.60
CA ILE A 183 9.56 -6.88 -6.29
C ILE A 183 8.91 -5.50 -6.47
N GLY A 184 7.59 -5.41 -6.30
CA GLY A 184 6.87 -4.16 -6.46
C GLY A 184 7.29 -3.07 -5.44
N VAL A 185 7.14 -1.80 -5.84
CA VAL A 185 7.29 -0.64 -4.95
C VAL A 185 5.97 0.13 -4.90
N LYS A 186 5.43 0.31 -3.70
CA LYS A 186 4.22 1.12 -3.44
C LYS A 186 4.61 2.42 -2.76
N ALA A 187 4.25 3.54 -3.38
CA ALA A 187 4.35 4.85 -2.76
C ALA A 187 3.07 5.20 -2.01
N SER A 188 3.16 5.64 -0.77
CA SER A 188 2.01 6.11 0.03
C SER A 188 2.41 7.13 1.09
N GLY A 189 1.47 8.02 1.41
CA GLY A 189 1.70 9.17 2.30
C GLY A 189 1.90 10.46 1.50
N GLY A 190 0.97 11.40 1.63
CA GLY A 190 1.10 12.73 1.04
C GLY A 190 0.81 12.85 -0.47
N ILE A 191 0.43 11.78 -1.17
CA ILE A 191 0.11 11.80 -2.61
C ILE A 191 -1.32 12.31 -2.78
N ARG A 192 -1.52 13.52 -3.35
CA ARG A 192 -2.82 14.18 -3.41
C ARG A 192 -3.22 14.66 -4.79
N THR A 193 -2.27 14.88 -5.69
CA THR A 193 -2.48 15.44 -7.03
C THR A 193 -1.99 14.51 -8.13
N ALA A 194 -2.42 14.74 -9.37
CA ALA A 194 -1.89 14.03 -10.54
C ALA A 194 -0.37 14.26 -10.69
N SER A 195 0.11 15.44 -10.34
CA SER A 195 1.55 15.76 -10.34
C SER A 195 2.32 14.91 -9.34
N ASP A 196 1.81 14.74 -8.10
CA ASP A 196 2.45 13.87 -7.11
C ASP A 196 2.48 12.42 -7.58
N ALA A 197 1.34 11.91 -8.10
CA ALA A 197 1.26 10.56 -8.63
C ALA A 197 2.29 10.33 -9.74
N ARG A 198 2.44 11.27 -10.67
CA ARG A 198 3.42 11.21 -11.77
C ARG A 198 4.84 11.11 -11.24
N LYS A 199 5.24 11.96 -10.29
CA LYS A 199 6.58 11.92 -9.68
C LYS A 199 6.90 10.56 -9.07
N MET A 200 5.94 9.96 -8.37
CA MET A 200 6.14 8.63 -7.75
C MET A 200 6.29 7.53 -8.82
N ILE A 201 5.48 7.58 -9.88
CA ILE A 201 5.55 6.62 -10.99
C ILE A 201 6.88 6.76 -11.74
N GLU A 202 7.30 7.97 -12.04
CA GLU A 202 8.58 8.26 -12.70
C GLU A 202 9.79 7.81 -11.85
N ALA A 203 9.67 7.90 -10.51
CA ALA A 203 10.66 7.38 -9.58
C ALA A 203 10.66 5.84 -9.48
N GLY A 204 9.68 5.15 -10.07
CA GLY A 204 9.63 3.68 -10.15
C GLY A 204 8.57 3.01 -9.28
N ALA A 205 7.60 3.75 -8.75
CA ALA A 205 6.46 3.15 -8.06
C ALA A 205 5.58 2.37 -9.04
N ASN A 206 5.18 1.16 -8.65
CA ASN A 206 4.25 0.29 -9.38
C ASN A 206 2.82 0.40 -8.83
N ARG A 207 2.66 0.97 -7.63
CA ARG A 207 1.40 1.09 -6.90
C ARG A 207 1.38 2.40 -6.12
N LEU A 208 0.21 3.01 -5.96
CA LEU A 208 0.02 4.26 -5.22
C LEU A 208 -1.05 4.07 -4.15
N GLY A 209 -0.72 4.40 -2.89
CA GLY A 209 -1.70 4.44 -1.80
C GLY A 209 -2.10 5.88 -1.49
N THR A 210 -3.38 6.21 -1.64
CA THR A 210 -3.88 7.57 -1.45
C THR A 210 -5.36 7.59 -1.04
N SER A 211 -5.75 8.59 -0.25
CA SER A 211 -7.16 8.94 0.01
C SER A 211 -7.76 9.88 -1.05
N SER A 212 -6.91 10.43 -1.94
CA SER A 212 -7.32 11.41 -2.97
C SER A 212 -7.41 10.78 -4.37
N GLY A 213 -7.67 9.47 -4.46
CA GLY A 213 -7.65 8.74 -5.74
C GLY A 213 -8.59 9.35 -6.79
N VAL A 214 -9.80 9.75 -6.39
CA VAL A 214 -10.81 10.36 -7.27
C VAL A 214 -10.30 11.69 -7.85
N ASP A 215 -9.71 12.54 -7.00
CA ASP A 215 -9.18 13.84 -7.44
C ASP A 215 -8.00 13.67 -8.39
N ILE A 216 -7.08 12.74 -8.07
CA ILE A 216 -5.94 12.39 -8.93
C ILE A 216 -6.40 11.97 -10.32
N ILE A 217 -7.40 11.08 -10.41
CA ILE A 217 -7.94 10.64 -11.71
C ILE A 217 -8.60 11.78 -12.46
N ARG A 218 -9.36 12.64 -11.77
CA ARG A 218 -10.00 13.81 -12.40
C ARG A 218 -8.97 14.77 -13.00
N GLU A 219 -7.92 15.09 -12.24
CA GLU A 219 -6.83 15.94 -12.72
C GLU A 219 -6.08 15.32 -13.91
N TRP A 220 -5.73 14.03 -13.80
CA TRP A 220 -5.02 13.31 -14.85
C TRP A 220 -5.80 13.28 -16.17
N ARG A 221 -7.12 13.08 -16.11
CA ARG A 221 -8.00 13.15 -17.28
C ARG A 221 -8.00 14.52 -17.92
N ALA A 222 -8.16 15.58 -17.12
CA ALA A 222 -8.16 16.96 -17.62
C ALA A 222 -6.85 17.30 -18.34
N GLU A 223 -5.69 16.87 -17.81
CA GLU A 223 -4.38 17.09 -18.43
C GLU A 223 -4.21 16.33 -19.76
N THR A 224 -4.73 15.09 -19.84
CA THR A 224 -4.56 14.24 -21.03
C THR A 224 -5.53 14.63 -22.15
N GLU A 225 -6.80 14.92 -21.82
CA GLU A 225 -7.82 15.34 -22.77
C GLU A 225 -7.57 16.78 -23.28
N GLY A 226 -7.03 17.67 -22.43
CA GLY A 226 -6.62 19.03 -22.84
C GLY A 226 -5.49 19.01 -23.86
N LYS A 227 -4.52 18.11 -23.72
CA LYS A 227 -3.41 17.96 -24.69
C LYS A 227 -3.85 17.36 -26.03
N SER A 228 -4.91 16.54 -26.02
CA SER A 228 -5.46 15.95 -27.26
C SER A 228 -6.22 16.97 -28.11
N LYS A 229 -6.81 18.01 -27.50
CA LYS A 229 -7.54 19.07 -28.22
C LYS A 229 -6.62 20.21 -28.74
N ALA A 230 -5.36 20.24 -28.30
CA ALA A 230 -4.38 21.26 -28.69
C ALA A 230 -3.42 20.79 -29.82
N ARG A 231 -3.60 19.56 -30.31
CA ARG A 231 -2.93 19.00 -31.51
C ARG A 231 -3.91 18.85 -32.65
#